data_afa61e935b290712e24e511ac62ddf96
#
_entry.id   afa61e935b290712e24e511ac62ddf96
#
_cell.length_a   1.000
_cell.length_b   1.000
_cell.length_c   1.000
_cell.angle_alpha   90.00
_cell.angle_beta   90.00
_cell.angle_gamma   90.00
#
_symmetry.space_group_name_H-M   'P 1'
#
loop_
_entity.id
_entity.type
_entity.pdbx_description
1 polymer ?
#
loop_
_entity_poly.entity_id
_entity_poly.type
_entity_poly.pdbx_seq_one_letter_code
_entity_poly.pdbx_strand_id
1 'polypeptide(L)'
;MKQVKSFLKIFSLGLLLVGGAACTGNFDEINRKEYEVTKDEQGRENYNIGSTLRGLQGLVVPTKEHLYQFIEALAAGPFAGYYGTTLVRTDKFETYNPSVDWQDKTYGDIFTESYPLYRDLQDQSDDPVALALAKLLRVAIMHRM
;
A
#
# COMPACT_ATOMS: atom_id res chain seq x y z
N MET A 1 -36.90 -52.98 7.71
CA MET A 1 -35.48 -52.65 7.95
C MET A 1 -34.84 -51.68 6.93
N LYS A 2 -35.19 -51.70 5.65
CA LYS A 2 -34.65 -50.75 4.62
C LYS A 2 -35.11 -49.32 4.84
N GLN A 3 -36.33 -49.06 5.24
CA GLN A 3 -36.89 -47.75 5.50
C GLN A 3 -36.19 -46.99 6.64
N VAL A 4 -35.87 -47.68 7.75
CA VAL A 4 -35.21 -47.10 8.93
C VAL A 4 -33.78 -46.65 8.59
N LYS A 5 -33.08 -47.45 7.77
CA LYS A 5 -31.71 -47.08 7.32
C LYS A 5 -31.68 -45.85 6.41
N SER A 6 -32.73 -45.65 5.60
CA SER A 6 -32.87 -44.46 4.74
C SER A 6 -33.17 -43.20 5.56
N PHE A 7 -34.05 -43.33 6.57
CA PHE A 7 -34.39 -42.22 7.47
C PHE A 7 -33.19 -41.77 8.32
N LEU A 8 -32.38 -42.72 8.78
CA LEU A 8 -31.16 -42.45 9.55
C LEU A 8 -30.12 -41.72 8.70
N LYS A 9 -29.98 -42.04 7.43
CA LYS A 9 -29.05 -41.35 6.49
C LYS A 9 -29.48 -39.90 6.20
N ILE A 10 -30.77 -39.67 6.03
CA ILE A 10 -31.32 -38.32 5.78
C ILE A 10 -31.17 -37.44 7.02
N PHE A 11 -31.41 -38.02 8.20
CA PHE A 11 -31.25 -37.33 9.49
C PHE A 11 -29.81 -36.99 9.78
N SER A 12 -28.85 -37.89 9.50
CA SER A 12 -27.41 -37.61 9.69
C SER A 12 -26.90 -36.58 8.69
N LEU A 13 -27.42 -36.56 7.45
CA LEU A 13 -27.02 -35.54 6.45
C LEU A 13 -27.58 -34.17 6.80
N GLY A 14 -28.79 -34.09 7.36
CA GLY A 14 -29.39 -32.86 7.86
C GLY A 14 -28.63 -32.27 9.03
N LEU A 15 -28.14 -33.11 9.97
CA LEU A 15 -27.38 -32.68 11.14
C LEU A 15 -25.99 -32.12 10.75
N LEU A 16 -25.37 -32.65 9.70
CA LEU A 16 -24.09 -32.15 9.15
C LEU A 16 -24.21 -30.78 8.49
N LEU A 17 -25.37 -30.50 7.86
CA LEU A 17 -25.62 -29.20 7.21
C LEU A 17 -25.92 -28.07 8.21
N VAL A 18 -26.49 -28.38 9.36
CA VAL A 18 -26.78 -27.39 10.42
C VAL A 18 -25.53 -27.07 11.26
N GLY A 19 -24.59 -28.00 11.41
CA GLY A 19 -23.36 -27.81 12.16
C GLY A 19 -22.35 -26.88 11.47
N GLY A 20 -22.40 -26.74 10.14
CA GLY A 20 -21.47 -25.88 9.39
C GLY A 20 -21.75 -24.37 9.44
N ALA A 21 -22.97 -23.98 9.83
CA ALA A 21 -23.38 -22.56 9.84
C ALA A 21 -23.15 -21.86 11.19
N ALA A 22 -22.77 -22.60 12.24
CA ALA A 22 -22.70 -22.07 13.60
C ALA A 22 -21.40 -21.32 13.94
N CYS A 23 -20.33 -21.47 13.14
CA CYS A 23 -19.02 -20.91 13.50
C CYS A 23 -18.70 -19.54 12.90
N THR A 24 -19.54 -18.99 12.00
CA THR A 24 -19.22 -17.73 11.31
C THR A 24 -20.09 -16.54 11.74
N GLY A 25 -21.10 -16.76 12.59
CA GLY A 25 -22.10 -15.74 12.95
C GLY A 25 -21.55 -14.50 13.66
N ASN A 26 -20.43 -14.64 14.39
CA ASN A 26 -19.83 -13.55 15.17
C ASN A 26 -18.36 -13.27 14.75
N PHE A 27 -17.97 -13.71 13.54
CA PHE A 27 -16.58 -13.55 13.08
C PHE A 27 -16.16 -12.08 13.03
N ASP A 28 -17.00 -11.21 12.53
CA ASP A 28 -16.73 -9.78 12.40
C ASP A 28 -16.67 -9.08 13.77
N GLU A 29 -17.48 -9.52 14.73
CA GLU A 29 -17.49 -9.00 16.09
C GLU A 29 -16.26 -9.44 16.89
N ILE A 30 -15.87 -10.73 16.79
CA ILE A 30 -14.71 -11.30 17.49
C ILE A 30 -13.41 -10.73 16.94
N ASN A 31 -13.33 -10.47 15.62
CA ASN A 31 -12.14 -9.94 14.97
C ASN A 31 -12.06 -8.40 14.97
N ARG A 32 -13.08 -7.72 15.46
CA ARG A 32 -13.05 -6.26 15.59
C ARG A 32 -12.08 -5.86 16.70
N LYS A 33 -11.03 -5.17 16.34
CA LYS A 33 -10.12 -4.56 17.31
C LYS A 33 -10.72 -3.24 17.79
N GLU A 34 -10.72 -3.00 19.09
CA GLU A 34 -11.35 -1.83 19.73
C GLU A 34 -10.77 -0.48 19.24
N TYR A 35 -9.55 -0.50 18.68
CA TYR A 35 -8.83 0.69 18.23
C TYR A 35 -8.66 0.73 16.70
N GLU A 36 -9.28 -0.16 15.95
CA GLU A 36 -9.30 -0.10 14.48
C GLU A 36 -10.53 0.69 14.02
N VAL A 37 -10.31 1.63 13.11
CA VAL A 37 -11.38 2.40 12.47
C VAL A 37 -12.17 1.48 11.54
N THR A 38 -13.46 1.37 11.76
CA THR A 38 -14.37 0.59 10.92
C THR A 38 -14.57 1.26 9.54
N LYS A 39 -15.04 0.51 8.56
CA LYS A 39 -15.36 1.08 7.22
C LYS A 39 -16.37 2.21 7.29
N ASP A 40 -17.36 2.12 8.18
CA ASP A 40 -18.37 3.15 8.36
C ASP A 40 -17.77 4.42 9.01
N GLU A 41 -16.83 4.26 9.92
CA GLU A 41 -16.11 5.36 10.54
C GLU A 41 -15.11 6.01 9.57
N GLN A 42 -14.51 5.25 8.65
CA GLN A 42 -13.63 5.78 7.61
C GLN A 42 -14.34 6.73 6.65
N GLY A 43 -15.63 6.52 6.38
CA GLY A 43 -16.44 7.43 5.56
C GLY A 43 -16.85 8.71 6.26
N ARG A 44 -16.74 8.79 7.60
CA ARG A 44 -17.17 9.97 8.37
C ARG A 44 -16.23 11.15 8.14
N GLU A 45 -16.80 12.31 7.87
CA GLU A 45 -16.06 13.56 7.68
C GLU A 45 -14.94 13.49 6.62
N ASN A 46 -15.08 12.59 5.65
CA ASN A 46 -14.07 12.33 4.62
C ASN A 46 -12.71 11.90 5.18
N TYR A 47 -12.71 11.20 6.33
CA TYR A 47 -11.48 10.73 6.98
C TYR A 47 -10.60 9.88 6.05
N ASN A 48 -11.21 8.98 5.27
CA ASN A 48 -10.52 8.14 4.28
C ASN A 48 -9.78 8.99 3.23
N ILE A 49 -10.43 10.03 2.69
CA ILE A 49 -9.83 10.94 1.70
C ILE A 49 -8.67 11.73 2.34
N GLY A 50 -8.91 12.29 3.52
CA GLY A 50 -7.90 13.06 4.26
C GLY A 50 -6.67 12.23 4.64
N SER A 51 -6.88 11.00 5.12
CA SER A 51 -5.79 10.10 5.49
C SER A 51 -4.95 9.66 4.29
N THR A 52 -5.59 9.37 3.16
CA THR A 52 -4.91 9.00 1.91
C THR A 52 -4.11 10.17 1.34
N LEU A 53 -4.68 11.38 1.33
CA LEU A 53 -3.95 12.60 0.93
C LEU A 53 -2.75 12.86 1.84
N ARG A 54 -2.90 12.69 3.15
CA ARG A 54 -1.79 12.81 4.11
C ARG A 54 -0.69 11.78 3.85
N GLY A 55 -1.08 10.55 3.50
CA GLY A 55 -0.13 9.52 3.08
C GLY A 55 0.69 9.96 1.86
N LEU A 56 0.03 10.47 0.81
CA LEU A 56 0.71 11.01 -0.37
C LEU A 56 1.62 12.20 -0.04
N GLN A 57 1.17 13.13 0.81
CA GLN A 57 2.00 14.26 1.24
C GLN A 57 3.30 13.82 1.93
N GLY A 58 3.22 12.76 2.75
CA GLY A 58 4.39 12.19 3.42
C GLY A 58 5.42 11.58 2.47
N LEU A 59 5.03 11.26 1.24
CA LEU A 59 5.93 10.70 0.21
C LEU A 59 6.56 11.75 -0.71
N VAL A 60 6.11 13.00 -0.67
CA VAL A 60 6.70 14.09 -1.48
C VAL A 60 8.16 14.30 -1.12
N VAL A 61 8.49 14.28 0.18
CA VAL A 61 9.86 14.29 0.67
C VAL A 61 10.10 13.00 1.44
N PRO A 62 10.98 12.11 0.96
CA PRO A 62 11.28 10.87 1.65
C PRO A 62 11.80 11.14 3.05
N THR A 63 11.13 10.60 4.07
CA THR A 63 11.55 10.70 5.47
C THR A 63 12.36 9.49 5.92
N LYS A 64 12.33 8.41 5.14
CA LYS A 64 13.14 7.21 5.38
C LYS A 64 14.58 7.50 4.98
N GLU A 65 15.50 7.43 5.91
CA GLU A 65 16.94 7.78 5.72
C GLU A 65 17.57 7.05 4.53
N HIS A 66 17.28 5.77 4.36
CA HIS A 66 17.83 4.97 3.26
C HIS A 66 17.33 5.44 1.89
N LEU A 67 16.06 5.86 1.74
CA LEU A 67 15.55 6.38 0.48
C LEU A 67 16.18 7.73 0.15
N TYR A 68 16.28 8.62 1.14
CA TYR A 68 16.97 9.89 0.97
C TYR A 68 18.43 9.70 0.56
N GLN A 69 19.14 8.76 1.19
CA GLN A 69 20.51 8.44 0.84
C GLN A 69 20.65 7.99 -0.61
N PHE A 70 19.80 7.08 -1.07
CA PHE A 70 19.88 6.58 -2.45
C PHE A 70 19.51 7.65 -3.47
N ILE A 71 18.46 8.42 -3.26
CA ILE A 71 17.95 9.39 -4.22
C ILE A 71 18.85 10.63 -4.27
N GLU A 72 19.12 11.25 -3.13
CA GLU A 72 19.81 12.55 -3.08
C GLU A 72 21.32 12.38 -3.05
N ALA A 73 21.84 11.54 -2.14
CA ALA A 73 23.26 11.45 -1.93
C ALA A 73 23.99 10.56 -2.93
N LEU A 74 23.41 9.42 -3.31
CA LEU A 74 24.08 8.46 -4.18
C LEU A 74 23.72 8.62 -5.66
N ALA A 75 22.54 9.13 -6.00
CA ALA A 75 22.12 9.34 -7.38
C ALA A 75 22.23 10.80 -7.81
N ALA A 76 21.39 11.68 -7.27
CA ALA A 76 21.26 13.06 -7.73
C ALA A 76 22.56 13.86 -7.60
N GLY A 77 23.24 13.76 -6.46
CA GLY A 77 24.49 14.49 -6.22
C GLY A 77 25.62 14.13 -7.20
N PRO A 78 25.96 12.84 -7.40
CA PRO A 78 26.96 12.44 -8.38
C PRO A 78 26.56 12.74 -9.83
N PHE A 79 25.30 12.53 -10.23
CA PHE A 79 24.84 12.87 -11.57
C PHE A 79 24.89 14.37 -11.87
N ALA A 80 24.62 15.18 -10.86
CA ALA A 80 24.76 16.64 -10.96
C ALA A 80 26.21 17.14 -10.86
N GLY A 81 27.17 16.24 -10.58
CA GLY A 81 28.58 16.58 -10.49
C GLY A 81 28.97 17.34 -9.23
N TYR A 82 28.13 17.33 -8.18
CA TYR A 82 28.46 18.02 -6.92
C TYR A 82 29.58 17.33 -6.13
N TYR A 83 29.64 16.01 -6.23
CA TYR A 83 30.70 15.20 -5.59
C TYR A 83 30.84 13.85 -6.29
N GLY A 84 31.96 13.19 -6.05
CA GLY A 84 32.29 11.87 -6.55
C GLY A 84 33.07 11.08 -5.52
N THR A 85 33.43 9.85 -5.89
CA THR A 85 34.26 8.99 -5.04
C THR A 85 35.71 8.96 -5.53
N THR A 86 36.65 8.83 -4.59
CA THR A 86 38.05 8.57 -4.90
C THR A 86 38.32 7.08 -5.20
N LEU A 87 37.36 6.20 -4.88
CA LEU A 87 37.46 4.78 -5.14
C LEU A 87 37.02 4.46 -6.55
N VAL A 88 37.90 3.90 -7.36
CA VAL A 88 37.58 3.43 -8.71
C VAL A 88 36.68 2.19 -8.60
N ARG A 89 35.39 2.34 -8.85
CA ARG A 89 34.41 1.25 -8.98
C ARG A 89 33.59 1.49 -10.22
N THR A 90 33.17 0.39 -10.86
CA THR A 90 32.47 0.44 -12.15
C THR A 90 30.94 0.45 -12.02
N ASP A 91 30.42 0.22 -10.84
CA ASP A 91 29.00 0.01 -10.53
C ASP A 91 28.40 1.13 -9.68
N LYS A 92 28.66 2.39 -10.06
CA LYS A 92 28.24 3.56 -9.30
C LYS A 92 27.60 4.63 -10.16
N PHE A 93 26.80 5.49 -9.54
CA PHE A 93 26.14 6.60 -10.23
C PHE A 93 27.13 7.59 -10.84
N GLU A 94 28.25 7.90 -10.18
CA GLU A 94 29.28 8.81 -10.69
C GLU A 94 30.00 8.29 -11.94
N THR A 95 29.92 7.00 -12.23
CA THR A 95 30.42 6.41 -13.47
C THR A 95 29.32 6.22 -14.51
N TYR A 96 28.11 6.68 -14.23
CA TYR A 96 26.90 6.48 -15.04
C TYR A 96 26.57 5.00 -15.33
N ASN A 97 26.99 4.12 -14.44
CA ASN A 97 26.76 2.69 -14.51
C ASN A 97 26.32 2.11 -13.16
N PRO A 98 25.21 2.58 -12.58
CA PRO A 98 24.70 2.07 -11.30
C PRO A 98 24.22 0.63 -11.46
N SER A 99 24.34 -0.15 -10.38
CA SER A 99 23.74 -1.49 -10.33
C SER A 99 22.20 -1.40 -10.39
N VAL A 100 21.58 -2.47 -10.88
CA VAL A 100 20.10 -2.55 -10.97
C VAL A 100 19.45 -2.32 -9.61
N ASP A 101 20.01 -2.90 -8.55
CA ASP A 101 19.48 -2.73 -7.18
C ASP A 101 19.49 -1.27 -6.71
N TRP A 102 20.46 -0.48 -7.15
CA TRP A 102 20.54 0.94 -6.81
C TRP A 102 19.57 1.78 -7.61
N GLN A 103 19.37 1.46 -8.89
CA GLN A 103 18.37 2.11 -9.74
C GLN A 103 16.95 1.85 -9.21
N ASP A 104 16.67 0.62 -8.80
CA ASP A 104 15.35 0.23 -8.28
C ASP A 104 14.96 1.02 -7.03
N LYS A 105 15.92 1.36 -6.16
CA LYS A 105 15.68 2.18 -4.98
C LYS A 105 15.16 3.59 -5.28
N THR A 106 15.55 4.16 -6.40
CA THR A 106 15.10 5.50 -6.79
C THR A 106 13.65 5.50 -7.31
N TYR A 107 13.18 4.39 -7.86
CA TYR A 107 11.86 4.27 -8.47
C TYR A 107 10.96 3.29 -7.72
N GLY A 108 11.39 2.04 -7.58
CA GLY A 108 10.55 0.94 -7.12
C GLY A 108 9.95 1.19 -5.74
N ASP A 109 10.78 1.57 -4.77
CA ASP A 109 10.35 1.78 -3.38
C ASP A 109 9.34 2.94 -3.26
N ILE A 110 9.53 4.04 -4.01
CA ILE A 110 8.62 5.19 -3.97
C ILE A 110 7.33 4.90 -4.72
N PHE A 111 7.43 4.28 -5.90
CA PHE A 111 6.27 4.00 -6.73
C PHE A 111 5.34 2.98 -6.05
N THR A 112 5.89 1.94 -5.46
CA THR A 112 5.10 0.91 -4.76
C THR A 112 4.34 1.44 -3.54
N GLU A 113 4.85 2.49 -2.87
CA GLU A 113 4.15 3.14 -1.77
C GLU A 113 3.14 4.20 -2.25
N SER A 114 3.46 4.98 -3.28
CA SER A 114 2.64 6.12 -3.71
C SER A 114 1.49 5.73 -4.63
N TYR A 115 1.69 4.77 -5.52
CA TYR A 115 0.70 4.42 -6.53
C TYR A 115 -0.60 3.83 -5.97
N PRO A 116 -0.56 2.91 -4.99
CA PRO A 116 -1.78 2.42 -4.34
C PRO A 116 -2.59 3.55 -3.70
N LEU A 117 -1.95 4.43 -2.94
CA LEU A 117 -2.63 5.57 -2.31
C LEU A 117 -3.28 6.50 -3.35
N TYR A 118 -2.61 6.75 -4.45
CA TYR A 118 -3.17 7.55 -5.53
C TYR A 118 -4.40 6.87 -6.17
N ARG A 119 -4.35 5.56 -6.39
CA ARG A 119 -5.46 4.78 -6.92
C ARG A 119 -6.62 4.73 -5.94
N ASP A 120 -6.35 4.46 -4.67
CA ASP A 120 -7.36 4.43 -3.63
C ASP A 120 -8.15 5.74 -3.56
N LEU A 121 -7.46 6.87 -3.70
CA LEU A 121 -8.14 8.17 -3.70
C LEU A 121 -9.05 8.36 -4.93
N GLN A 122 -8.62 7.90 -6.10
CA GLN A 122 -9.43 7.94 -7.31
C GLN A 122 -10.70 7.07 -7.19
N ASP A 123 -10.58 5.94 -6.50
CA ASP A 123 -11.70 4.99 -6.33
C ASP A 123 -12.66 5.42 -5.20
N GLN A 124 -12.19 6.23 -4.24
CA GLN A 124 -12.96 6.61 -3.05
C GLN A 124 -13.59 8.01 -3.16
N SER A 125 -13.18 8.84 -4.09
CA SER A 125 -13.61 10.24 -4.15
C SER A 125 -13.95 10.71 -5.56
N ASP A 126 -15.11 11.37 -5.67
CA ASP A 126 -15.53 12.13 -6.85
C ASP A 126 -15.27 13.63 -6.68
N ASP A 127 -14.71 14.07 -5.55
CA ASP A 127 -14.42 15.49 -5.29
C ASP A 127 -13.29 15.96 -6.22
N PRO A 128 -13.57 16.94 -7.12
CA PRO A 128 -12.59 17.43 -8.07
C PRO A 128 -11.39 18.12 -7.39
N VAL A 129 -11.57 18.68 -6.20
CA VAL A 129 -10.47 19.33 -5.45
C VAL A 129 -9.52 18.28 -4.88
N ALA A 130 -10.06 17.24 -4.26
CA ALA A 130 -9.26 16.14 -3.74
C ALA A 130 -8.48 15.43 -4.86
N LEU A 131 -9.14 15.17 -6.00
CA LEU A 131 -8.50 14.55 -7.17
C LEU A 131 -7.43 15.45 -7.80
N ALA A 132 -7.65 16.76 -7.86
CA ALA A 132 -6.64 17.70 -8.35
C ALA A 132 -5.42 17.76 -7.43
N LEU A 133 -5.65 17.78 -6.12
CA LEU A 133 -4.57 17.73 -5.13
C LEU A 133 -3.76 16.44 -5.20
N ALA A 134 -4.43 15.30 -5.37
CA ALA A 134 -3.75 14.02 -5.56
C ALA A 134 -2.85 14.00 -6.82
N LYS A 135 -3.33 14.56 -7.93
CA LYS A 135 -2.54 14.72 -9.16
C LYS A 135 -1.31 15.60 -8.94
N LEU A 136 -1.47 16.71 -8.21
CA LEU A 136 -0.37 17.61 -7.88
C LEU A 136 0.67 16.91 -7.01
N LEU A 137 0.24 16.18 -5.96
CA LEU A 137 1.14 15.41 -5.11
C LEU A 137 1.86 14.31 -5.88
N ARG A 138 1.16 13.61 -6.78
CA ARG A 138 1.77 12.64 -7.67
C ARG A 138 2.88 13.25 -8.53
N VAL A 139 2.63 14.42 -9.13
CA VAL A 139 3.66 15.11 -9.91
C VAL A 139 4.86 15.47 -9.05
N ALA A 140 4.62 15.99 -7.83
CA ALA A 140 5.70 16.34 -6.90
C ALA A 140 6.55 15.11 -6.49
N ILE A 141 5.90 13.97 -6.24
CA ILE A 141 6.57 12.70 -5.93
C ILE A 141 7.40 12.23 -7.13
N MET A 142 6.80 12.15 -8.31
CA MET A 142 7.45 11.63 -9.51
C MET A 142 8.56 12.54 -10.04
N HIS A 143 8.52 13.82 -9.74
CA HIS A 143 9.60 14.75 -10.11
C HIS A 143 10.91 14.47 -9.38
N ARG A 144 10.86 13.76 -8.25
CA ARG A 144 12.02 13.39 -7.43
C ARG A 144 12.55 11.99 -7.73
N MET A 145 11.82 11.21 -8.52
CA MET A 145 12.23 9.87 -8.96
C MET A 145 13.14 9.98 -10.18
#